data_2f10f186e3c199fa7f42c4173277819b
#
_entry.id   2f10f186e3c199fa7f42c4173277819b
#
_cell.length_a   1.000
_cell.length_b   1.000
_cell.length_c   1.000
_cell.angle_alpha   90.00
_cell.angle_beta   90.00
_cell.angle_gamma   90.00
#
_symmetry.space_group_name_H-M   'P 1'
#
loop_
_entity.id
_entity.type
_entity.pdbx_description
1 polymer ?
#
loop_
_entity_poly.entity_id
_entity_poly.type
_entity_poly.pdbx_seq_one_letter_code
_entity_poly.pdbx_strand_id
1 'polypeptide(L)'
;MTSSPRLDVDAPTKGPGRPRDPEADRAILQATIELLGEEGYEGLSIEGVAARAGVGKTTLYRRWPSKEPLVVDAIKRCKSPEDPAPPRAGESTRDALVRVLNHFTRAMELSESGRMLAGLVVEMSRNPELAQAVRTGILEHRRSFVFAILRRGIELGEIRQEADVEIVADMLSGPVVMRVLLTGGAITPRLVRKVVDTILDGIAVRV
;
A
#
# COMPACT_ATOMS: atom_id res chain seq x y z
N MET A 1 18.53 -75.36 11.11
CA MET A 1 19.19 -74.21 10.49
C MET A 1 18.09 -73.20 10.23
N THR A 2 17.87 -72.30 11.16
CA THR A 2 16.81 -71.30 11.14
C THR A 2 17.44 -69.92 11.04
N SER A 3 17.23 -69.27 9.92
CA SER A 3 17.71 -67.95 9.64
C SER A 3 16.69 -66.93 10.21
N SER A 4 17.14 -66.10 11.15
CA SER A 4 16.34 -64.97 11.66
C SER A 4 16.31 -63.80 10.69
N PRO A 5 15.17 -63.11 10.51
CA PRO A 5 15.10 -61.91 9.71
C PRO A 5 15.67 -60.70 10.49
N ARG A 6 16.50 -59.89 9.84
CA ARG A 6 16.97 -58.61 10.32
C ARG A 6 15.84 -57.59 10.25
N LEU A 7 15.56 -56.92 11.35
CA LEU A 7 14.68 -55.76 11.41
C LEU A 7 15.38 -54.55 10.77
N ASP A 8 14.77 -54.03 9.74
CA ASP A 8 15.12 -52.69 9.18
C ASP A 8 14.80 -51.63 10.25
N VAL A 9 15.83 -50.87 10.62
CA VAL A 9 15.72 -49.74 11.53
C VAL A 9 15.18 -48.58 10.74
N ASP A 10 13.97 -48.17 11.05
CA ASP A 10 13.28 -46.99 10.54
C ASP A 10 14.21 -45.76 10.55
N ALA A 11 14.37 -45.13 9.38
CA ALA A 11 14.96 -43.81 9.24
C ALA A 11 14.06 -42.78 9.95
N PRO A 12 14.62 -41.82 10.68
CA PRO A 12 13.82 -40.84 11.38
C PRO A 12 13.02 -40.00 10.38
N THR A 13 11.70 -40.08 10.44
CA THR A 13 10.77 -39.20 9.76
C THR A 13 11.06 -37.76 10.20
N LYS A 14 11.46 -36.89 9.27
CA LYS A 14 11.59 -35.46 9.50
C LYS A 14 10.26 -34.93 10.03
N GLY A 15 10.23 -34.60 11.31
CA GLY A 15 9.10 -33.96 11.96
C GLY A 15 8.69 -32.65 11.29
N PRO A 16 7.46 -32.16 11.52
CA PRO A 16 6.98 -30.92 10.94
C PRO A 16 7.93 -29.79 11.30
N GLY A 17 8.40 -29.03 10.29
CA GLY A 17 9.37 -27.95 10.44
C GLY A 17 8.91 -26.93 11.49
N ARG A 18 9.90 -26.30 12.16
CA ARG A 18 9.69 -25.27 13.20
C ARG A 18 8.53 -24.35 12.82
N PRO A 19 7.56 -24.11 13.74
CA PRO A 19 6.41 -23.22 13.48
C PRO A 19 6.85 -21.88 12.89
N ARG A 20 6.01 -21.30 12.02
CA ARG A 20 6.25 -19.98 11.45
C ARG A 20 6.40 -18.98 12.57
N ASP A 21 7.47 -18.18 12.53
CA ASP A 21 7.68 -17.07 13.44
C ASP A 21 7.00 -15.83 12.86
N PRO A 22 5.84 -15.39 13.40
CA PRO A 22 5.10 -14.24 12.89
C PRO A 22 5.86 -12.92 13.07
N GLU A 23 6.78 -12.85 14.06
CA GLU A 23 7.59 -11.66 14.31
C GLU A 23 8.67 -11.53 13.25
N ALA A 24 9.33 -12.64 12.89
CA ALA A 24 10.30 -12.63 11.80
C ALA A 24 9.63 -12.26 10.46
N ASP A 25 8.40 -12.73 10.19
CA ASP A 25 7.66 -12.34 8.99
C ASP A 25 7.37 -10.85 8.96
N ARG A 26 6.93 -10.29 10.08
CA ARG A 26 6.66 -8.85 10.19
C ARG A 26 7.94 -8.04 9.98
N ALA A 27 9.05 -8.44 10.60
CA ALA A 27 10.34 -7.77 10.45
C ALA A 27 10.83 -7.80 8.99
N ILE A 28 10.70 -8.94 8.30
CA ILE A 28 11.07 -9.07 6.88
C ILE A 28 10.23 -8.14 5.99
N LEU A 29 8.92 -8.15 6.16
CA LEU A 29 8.02 -7.33 5.32
C LEU A 29 8.22 -5.83 5.60
N GLN A 30 8.45 -5.46 6.86
CA GLN A 30 8.77 -4.08 7.23
C GLN A 30 10.10 -3.63 6.60
N ALA A 31 11.16 -4.41 6.74
CA ALA A 31 12.47 -4.14 6.12
C ALA A 31 12.37 -4.04 4.59
N THR A 32 11.47 -4.83 3.97
CA THR A 32 11.22 -4.75 2.52
C THR A 32 10.62 -3.40 2.14
N ILE A 33 9.63 -2.90 2.87
CA ILE A 33 9.00 -1.60 2.61
C ILE A 33 10.00 -0.45 2.81
N GLU A 34 10.79 -0.50 3.86
CA GLU A 34 11.83 0.50 4.15
C GLU A 34 12.86 0.57 3.02
N LEU A 35 13.48 -0.57 2.67
CA LEU A 35 14.46 -0.63 1.59
C LEU A 35 13.88 -0.25 0.22
N LEU A 36 12.63 -0.65 -0.02
CA LEU A 36 11.94 -0.24 -1.25
C LEU A 36 11.74 1.28 -1.34
N GLY A 37 11.52 1.95 -0.20
CA GLY A 37 11.46 3.40 -0.11
C GLY A 37 12.82 4.10 -0.24
N GLU A 38 13.87 3.50 0.33
CA GLU A 38 15.23 4.04 0.32
C GLU A 38 15.93 3.85 -1.03
N GLU A 39 15.91 2.64 -1.56
CA GLU A 39 16.72 2.18 -2.69
C GLU A 39 15.93 1.99 -3.98
N GLY A 40 14.60 2.01 -3.89
CA GLY A 40 13.70 1.69 -5.00
C GLY A 40 13.66 0.18 -5.31
N TYR A 41 12.84 -0.19 -6.30
CA TYR A 41 12.66 -1.60 -6.67
C TYR A 41 13.93 -2.23 -7.26
N GLU A 42 14.69 -1.49 -8.06
CA GLU A 42 15.93 -2.00 -8.67
C GLU A 42 17.03 -2.24 -7.65
N GLY A 43 17.21 -1.33 -6.68
CA GLY A 43 18.22 -1.43 -5.62
C GLY A 43 17.90 -2.50 -4.58
N LEU A 44 16.62 -2.86 -4.42
CA LEU A 44 16.18 -3.87 -3.44
C LEU A 44 16.77 -5.24 -3.76
N SER A 45 17.37 -5.88 -2.74
CA SER A 45 17.87 -7.25 -2.80
C SER A 45 17.36 -8.09 -1.63
N ILE A 46 17.19 -9.40 -1.84
CA ILE A 46 16.79 -10.33 -0.76
C ILE A 46 17.83 -10.34 0.35
N GLU A 47 19.11 -10.23 -0.01
CA GLU A 47 20.22 -10.16 0.94
C GLU A 47 20.15 -8.90 1.81
N GLY A 48 19.86 -7.76 1.21
CA GLY A 48 19.67 -6.49 1.93
C GLY A 48 18.51 -6.58 2.92
N VAL A 49 17.39 -7.16 2.48
CA VAL A 49 16.22 -7.40 3.35
C VAL A 49 16.58 -8.34 4.50
N ALA A 50 17.29 -9.44 4.24
CA ALA A 50 17.71 -10.39 5.27
C ALA A 50 18.59 -9.71 6.33
N ALA A 51 19.57 -8.91 5.89
CA ALA A 51 20.47 -8.16 6.77
C ALA A 51 19.69 -7.13 7.62
N ARG A 52 18.80 -6.34 6.99
CA ARG A 52 17.98 -5.34 7.67
C ARG A 52 17.02 -5.96 8.69
N ALA A 53 16.39 -7.08 8.34
CA ALA A 53 15.45 -7.80 9.21
C ALA A 53 16.15 -8.65 10.30
N GLY A 54 17.48 -8.79 10.27
CA GLY A 54 18.21 -9.61 11.22
C GLY A 54 17.95 -11.11 11.09
N VAL A 55 17.62 -11.60 9.88
CA VAL A 55 17.32 -13.02 9.63
C VAL A 55 18.30 -13.66 8.65
N GLY A 56 18.39 -14.98 8.71
CA GLY A 56 19.24 -15.74 7.79
C GLY A 56 18.69 -15.73 6.35
N LYS A 57 19.54 -15.54 5.33
CA LYS A 57 19.19 -15.56 3.90
C LYS A 57 18.37 -16.80 3.50
N THR A 58 18.77 -17.98 4.01
CA THR A 58 18.06 -19.25 3.76
C THR A 58 16.60 -19.19 4.21
N THR A 59 16.29 -18.42 5.26
CA THR A 59 14.92 -18.25 5.77
C THR A 59 14.07 -17.48 4.76
N LEU A 60 14.63 -16.42 4.14
CA LEU A 60 13.95 -15.67 3.10
C LEU A 60 13.77 -16.50 1.83
N TYR A 61 14.84 -17.07 1.28
CA TYR A 61 14.78 -17.82 0.03
C TYR A 61 13.84 -19.01 0.05
N ARG A 62 13.65 -19.64 1.23
CA ARG A 62 12.66 -20.71 1.39
C ARG A 62 11.22 -20.23 1.22
N ARG A 63 10.93 -18.95 1.48
CA ARG A 63 9.59 -18.35 1.41
C ARG A 63 9.37 -17.53 0.14
N TRP A 64 10.36 -16.75 -0.23
CA TRP A 64 10.35 -15.89 -1.38
C TRP A 64 11.59 -16.19 -2.24
N PRO A 65 11.40 -16.94 -3.33
CA PRO A 65 12.52 -17.36 -4.18
C PRO A 65 13.15 -16.19 -4.95
N SER A 66 12.43 -15.08 -5.09
CA SER A 66 12.88 -13.84 -5.73
C SER A 66 12.31 -12.61 -5.02
N LYS A 67 12.75 -11.41 -5.43
CA LYS A 67 12.28 -10.15 -4.83
C LYS A 67 10.82 -9.82 -5.18
N GLU A 68 10.33 -10.26 -6.32
CA GLU A 68 8.97 -9.96 -6.79
C GLU A 68 7.90 -10.47 -5.81
N PRO A 69 7.80 -11.77 -5.47
CA PRO A 69 6.81 -12.24 -4.52
C PRO A 69 7.00 -11.67 -3.11
N LEU A 70 8.24 -11.33 -2.72
CA LEU A 70 8.50 -10.67 -1.44
C LEU A 70 7.88 -9.27 -1.41
N VAL A 71 8.10 -8.47 -2.45
CA VAL A 71 7.55 -7.11 -2.58
C VAL A 71 6.02 -7.15 -2.65
N VAL A 72 5.45 -8.07 -3.43
CA VAL A 72 4.00 -8.29 -3.53
C VAL A 72 3.40 -8.57 -2.15
N ASP A 73 4.02 -9.48 -1.38
CA ASP A 73 3.56 -9.82 -0.02
C ASP A 73 3.72 -8.63 0.95
N ALA A 74 4.82 -7.89 0.86
CA ALA A 74 5.06 -6.71 1.68
C ALA A 74 4.00 -5.63 1.42
N ILE A 75 3.67 -5.36 0.15
CA ILE A 75 2.64 -4.39 -0.24
C ILE A 75 1.25 -4.84 0.25
N LYS A 76 0.87 -6.10 0.04
CA LYS A 76 -0.43 -6.65 0.48
C LYS A 76 -0.64 -6.55 2.00
N ARG A 77 0.44 -6.57 2.77
CA ARG A 77 0.43 -6.50 4.24
C ARG A 77 0.85 -5.15 4.80
N CYS A 78 1.23 -4.21 3.92
CA CYS A 78 1.53 -2.84 4.31
C CYS A 78 0.25 -2.17 4.79
N LYS A 79 0.05 -2.15 6.10
CA LYS A 79 -0.99 -1.28 6.69
C LYS A 79 -0.40 0.13 6.76
N SER A 80 -1.10 1.11 6.22
CA SER A 80 -0.79 2.51 6.53
C SER A 80 -0.75 2.67 8.05
N PRO A 81 0.31 3.26 8.61
CA PRO A 81 0.47 3.34 10.08
C PRO A 81 -0.71 4.00 10.78
N GLU A 82 -1.43 4.86 10.09
CA GLU A 82 -2.60 5.55 10.61
C GLU A 82 -3.60 5.77 9.47
N ASP A 83 -4.73 5.09 9.54
CA ASP A 83 -5.86 5.42 8.68
C ASP A 83 -6.47 6.76 9.09
N PRO A 84 -6.89 7.60 8.15
CA PRO A 84 -7.55 8.85 8.50
C PRO A 84 -8.84 8.56 9.26
N ALA A 85 -9.07 9.31 10.33
CA ALA A 85 -10.29 9.19 11.10
C ALA A 85 -11.54 9.32 10.21
N PRO A 86 -12.63 8.58 10.49
CA PRO A 86 -13.88 8.71 9.74
C PRO A 86 -14.41 10.15 9.79
N PRO A 87 -15.31 10.54 8.89
CA PRO A 87 -15.94 11.85 8.92
C PRO A 87 -16.60 12.13 10.27
N ARG A 88 -16.39 13.31 10.82
CA ARG A 88 -16.96 13.73 12.10
C ARG A 88 -18.43 14.12 11.93
N ALA A 89 -19.18 14.04 13.02
CA ALA A 89 -20.55 14.57 13.03
C ALA A 89 -20.52 16.08 12.72
N GLY A 90 -21.32 16.53 11.75
CA GLY A 90 -21.36 17.91 11.31
C GLY A 90 -20.18 18.40 10.43
N GLU A 91 -19.18 17.54 10.15
CA GLU A 91 -18.09 17.88 9.23
C GLU A 91 -18.64 17.93 7.79
N SER A 92 -18.39 19.02 7.06
CA SER A 92 -18.77 19.15 5.66
C SER A 92 -18.00 18.16 4.78
N THR A 93 -18.56 17.77 3.64
CA THR A 93 -17.86 16.93 2.63
C THR A 93 -16.54 17.57 2.23
N ARG A 94 -16.51 18.90 2.04
CA ARG A 94 -15.32 19.66 1.72
C ARG A 94 -14.22 19.47 2.76
N ASP A 95 -14.53 19.69 4.04
CA ASP A 95 -13.52 19.64 5.12
C ASP A 95 -13.01 18.22 5.34
N ALA A 96 -13.90 17.23 5.24
CA ALA A 96 -13.52 15.82 5.30
C ALA A 96 -12.56 15.42 4.15
N LEU A 97 -12.83 15.85 2.91
CA LEU A 97 -11.96 15.61 1.76
C LEU A 97 -10.60 16.30 1.93
N VAL A 98 -10.59 17.58 2.34
CA VAL A 98 -9.35 18.33 2.58
C VAL A 98 -8.51 17.64 3.67
N ARG A 99 -9.14 17.18 4.74
CA ARG A 99 -8.46 16.49 5.83
C ARG A 99 -7.84 15.16 5.38
N VAL A 100 -8.62 14.33 4.68
CA VAL A 100 -8.17 13.02 4.21
C VAL A 100 -7.08 13.15 3.15
N LEU A 101 -7.22 14.06 2.20
CA LEU A 101 -6.18 14.29 1.19
C LEU A 101 -4.90 14.87 1.79
N ASN A 102 -4.98 15.79 2.76
CA ASN A 102 -3.79 16.26 3.47
C ASN A 102 -3.12 15.15 4.27
N HIS A 103 -3.88 14.21 4.84
CA HIS A 103 -3.31 13.04 5.52
C HIS A 103 -2.50 12.19 4.54
N PHE A 104 -3.07 11.85 3.38
CA PHE A 104 -2.37 11.04 2.38
C PHE A 104 -1.18 11.75 1.73
N THR A 105 -1.28 13.05 1.48
CA THR A 105 -0.17 13.82 0.89
C THR A 105 1.01 13.96 1.85
N ARG A 106 0.76 14.18 3.15
CA ARG A 106 1.81 14.18 4.17
C ARG A 106 2.52 12.83 4.25
N ALA A 107 1.75 11.74 4.22
CA ALA A 107 2.32 10.40 4.18
C ALA A 107 3.21 10.19 2.94
N MET A 108 2.86 10.78 1.79
CA MET A 108 3.68 10.71 0.57
C MET A 108 4.94 11.59 0.62
N GLU A 109 4.89 12.77 1.25
CA GLU A 109 6.03 13.68 1.36
C GLU A 109 7.06 13.23 2.40
N LEU A 110 6.59 12.73 3.54
CA LEU A 110 7.40 12.44 4.71
C LEU A 110 7.80 10.97 4.84
N SER A 111 7.15 10.06 4.12
CA SER A 111 7.38 8.64 4.25
C SER A 111 8.09 8.05 3.03
N GLU A 112 8.86 7.01 3.32
CA GLU A 112 9.44 6.10 2.33
C GLU A 112 8.39 5.55 1.35
N SER A 113 7.12 5.47 1.78
CA SER A 113 5.99 5.00 0.97
C SER A 113 5.72 5.85 -0.28
N GLY A 114 5.98 7.16 -0.26
CA GLY A 114 5.82 8.03 -1.43
C GLY A 114 6.91 7.78 -2.47
N ARG A 115 8.17 7.69 -2.03
CA ARG A 115 9.30 7.33 -2.89
C ARG A 115 9.16 5.91 -3.43
N MET A 116 8.73 4.99 -2.58
CA MET A 116 8.41 3.61 -2.94
C MET A 116 7.39 3.55 -4.09
N LEU A 117 6.27 4.27 -3.96
CA LEU A 117 5.22 4.25 -4.97
C LEU A 117 5.70 4.81 -6.32
N ALA A 118 6.47 5.90 -6.29
CA ALA A 118 7.07 6.45 -7.51
C ALA A 118 8.01 5.45 -8.20
N GLY A 119 8.86 4.75 -7.43
CA GLY A 119 9.75 3.72 -7.95
C GLY A 119 9.02 2.49 -8.51
N LEU A 120 7.86 2.17 -7.97
CA LEU A 120 7.07 1.02 -8.42
C LEU A 120 6.30 1.25 -9.73
N VAL A 121 6.01 2.50 -10.10
CA VAL A 121 5.17 2.80 -11.27
C VAL A 121 5.75 2.22 -12.56
N VAL A 122 7.06 2.32 -12.75
CA VAL A 122 7.73 1.77 -13.94
C VAL A 122 7.65 0.24 -13.92
N GLU A 123 7.87 -0.38 -12.77
CA GLU A 123 7.87 -1.83 -12.65
C GLU A 123 6.46 -2.44 -12.76
N MET A 124 5.44 -1.71 -12.32
CA MET A 124 4.03 -2.11 -12.49
C MET A 124 3.66 -2.33 -13.96
N SER A 125 4.26 -1.59 -14.90
CA SER A 125 4.00 -1.77 -16.33
C SER A 125 4.57 -3.09 -16.89
N ARG A 126 5.56 -3.65 -16.21
CA ARG A 126 6.25 -4.89 -16.60
C ARG A 126 5.78 -6.10 -15.79
N ASN A 127 5.24 -5.88 -14.61
CA ASN A 127 4.84 -6.94 -13.68
C ASN A 127 3.36 -6.77 -13.28
N PRO A 128 2.42 -7.52 -13.92
CA PRO A 128 0.99 -7.43 -13.64
C PRO A 128 0.61 -7.83 -12.20
N GLU A 129 1.34 -8.77 -11.58
CA GLU A 129 1.08 -9.19 -10.20
C GLU A 129 1.43 -8.08 -9.20
N LEU A 130 2.58 -7.43 -9.42
CA LEU A 130 2.98 -6.26 -8.65
C LEU A 130 1.97 -5.10 -8.82
N ALA A 131 1.54 -4.84 -10.06
CA ALA A 131 0.52 -3.84 -10.34
C ALA A 131 -0.79 -4.13 -9.59
N GLN A 132 -1.23 -5.39 -9.59
CA GLN A 132 -2.41 -5.80 -8.84
C GLN A 132 -2.22 -5.64 -7.33
N ALA A 133 -1.05 -6.02 -6.79
CA ALA A 133 -0.76 -5.86 -5.36
C ALA A 133 -0.78 -4.38 -4.92
N VAL A 134 -0.21 -3.48 -5.72
CA VAL A 134 -0.26 -2.03 -5.45
C VAL A 134 -1.69 -1.51 -5.51
N ARG A 135 -2.47 -1.91 -6.54
CA ARG A 135 -3.88 -1.50 -6.64
C ARG A 135 -4.68 -1.91 -5.43
N THR A 136 -4.66 -3.21 -5.09
CA THR A 136 -5.50 -3.74 -4.00
C THR A 136 -4.96 -3.43 -2.61
N GLY A 137 -3.65 -3.44 -2.42
CA GLY A 137 -3.01 -3.22 -1.11
C GLY A 137 -2.90 -1.76 -0.69
N ILE A 138 -2.78 -0.83 -1.65
CA ILE A 138 -2.55 0.58 -1.34
C ILE A 138 -3.66 1.47 -1.92
N LEU A 139 -3.90 1.40 -3.23
CA LEU A 139 -4.75 2.38 -3.90
C LEU A 139 -6.22 2.22 -3.54
N GLU A 140 -6.77 1.00 -3.58
CA GLU A 140 -8.16 0.74 -3.23
C GLU A 140 -8.46 1.09 -1.78
N HIS A 141 -7.54 0.78 -0.86
CA HIS A 141 -7.69 1.16 0.54
C HIS A 141 -7.79 2.68 0.71
N ARG A 142 -6.88 3.45 0.09
CA ARG A 142 -6.93 4.93 0.13
C ARG A 142 -8.19 5.49 -0.52
N ARG A 143 -8.61 4.94 -1.66
CA ARG A 143 -9.83 5.34 -2.38
C ARG A 143 -11.09 5.09 -1.53
N SER A 144 -11.12 4.03 -0.72
CA SER A 144 -12.29 3.72 0.11
C SER A 144 -12.67 4.85 1.07
N PHE A 145 -11.69 5.57 1.62
CA PHE A 145 -11.96 6.75 2.48
C PHE A 145 -12.58 7.90 1.69
N VAL A 146 -12.08 8.17 0.49
CA VAL A 146 -12.63 9.22 -0.39
C VAL A 146 -14.04 8.83 -0.82
N PHE A 147 -14.28 7.58 -1.21
CA PHE A 147 -15.61 7.08 -1.58
C PHE A 147 -16.61 7.21 -0.44
N ALA A 148 -16.23 6.87 0.78
CA ALA A 148 -17.09 7.00 1.95
C ALA A 148 -17.53 8.46 2.18
N ILE A 149 -16.59 9.41 2.01
CA ILE A 149 -16.88 10.84 2.15
C ILE A 149 -17.80 11.34 1.03
N LEU A 150 -17.52 10.96 -0.23
CA LEU A 150 -18.33 11.40 -1.38
C LEU A 150 -19.75 10.83 -1.31
N ARG A 151 -19.92 9.55 -0.97
CA ARG A 151 -21.25 8.94 -0.79
C ARG A 151 -22.04 9.63 0.32
N ARG A 152 -21.40 9.90 1.46
CA ARG A 152 -22.03 10.67 2.53
C ARG A 152 -22.42 12.08 2.05
N GLY A 153 -21.61 12.74 1.23
CA GLY A 153 -21.92 14.04 0.64
C GLY A 153 -23.16 14.00 -0.28
N ILE A 154 -23.34 12.91 -1.01
CA ILE A 154 -24.57 12.66 -1.81
C ILE A 154 -25.78 12.48 -0.89
N GLU A 155 -25.67 11.66 0.17
CA GLU A 155 -26.73 11.42 1.15
C GLU A 155 -27.16 12.69 1.87
N LEU A 156 -26.23 13.62 2.14
CA LEU A 156 -26.49 14.91 2.76
C LEU A 156 -26.99 15.99 1.78
N GLY A 157 -27.04 15.70 0.48
CA GLY A 157 -27.40 16.66 -0.55
C GLY A 157 -26.37 17.75 -0.82
N GLU A 158 -25.12 17.58 -0.36
CA GLU A 158 -24.00 18.48 -0.64
C GLU A 158 -23.41 18.21 -2.04
N ILE A 159 -23.52 16.99 -2.54
CA ILE A 159 -23.06 16.53 -3.86
C ILE A 159 -24.28 16.04 -4.67
N ARG A 160 -24.26 16.28 -5.98
CA ARG A 160 -25.31 15.79 -6.89
C ARG A 160 -25.36 14.26 -6.92
N GLN A 161 -26.55 13.69 -7.01
CA GLN A 161 -26.76 12.22 -7.04
C GLN A 161 -26.09 11.56 -8.25
N GLU A 162 -26.01 12.27 -9.37
CA GLU A 162 -25.42 11.80 -10.63
C GLU A 162 -23.89 11.88 -10.65
N ALA A 163 -23.26 12.38 -9.57
CA ALA A 163 -21.80 12.48 -9.51
C ALA A 163 -21.17 11.10 -9.52
N ASP A 164 -20.30 10.85 -10.51
CA ASP A 164 -19.51 9.63 -10.58
C ASP A 164 -18.40 9.69 -9.54
N VAL A 165 -18.59 8.97 -8.42
CA VAL A 165 -17.64 8.97 -7.30
C VAL A 165 -16.28 8.40 -7.67
N GLU A 166 -16.19 7.51 -8.67
CA GLU A 166 -14.92 6.95 -9.12
C GLU A 166 -14.09 7.99 -9.87
N ILE A 167 -14.73 8.68 -10.83
CA ILE A 167 -14.10 9.77 -11.57
C ILE A 167 -13.70 10.91 -10.63
N VAL A 168 -14.56 11.28 -9.70
CA VAL A 168 -14.26 12.34 -8.72
C VAL A 168 -13.06 11.97 -7.86
N ALA A 169 -12.96 10.73 -7.38
CA ALA A 169 -11.81 10.27 -6.61
C ALA A 169 -10.51 10.28 -7.41
N ASP A 170 -10.57 9.93 -8.70
CA ASP A 170 -9.43 10.01 -9.60
C ASP A 170 -9.01 11.47 -9.85
N MET A 171 -9.95 12.38 -10.06
CA MET A 171 -9.68 13.81 -10.20
C MET A 171 -9.05 14.41 -8.93
N LEU A 172 -9.48 13.98 -7.74
CA LEU A 172 -8.91 14.43 -6.47
C LEU A 172 -7.45 13.97 -6.29
N SER A 173 -7.11 12.77 -6.73
CA SER A 173 -5.75 12.21 -6.63
C SER A 173 -4.82 12.62 -7.78
N GLY A 174 -5.37 12.83 -8.97
CA GLY A 174 -4.62 13.11 -10.21
C GLY A 174 -3.60 14.25 -10.09
N PRO A 175 -3.96 15.44 -9.58
CA PRO A 175 -3.01 16.55 -9.42
C PRO A 175 -1.83 16.24 -8.49
N VAL A 176 -2.03 15.39 -7.47
CA VAL A 176 -0.97 14.93 -6.56
C VAL A 176 -0.04 13.98 -7.30
N VAL A 177 -0.60 12.96 -7.95
CA VAL A 177 0.15 11.98 -8.74
C VAL A 177 0.97 12.68 -9.84
N MET A 178 0.36 13.61 -10.57
CA MET A 178 1.05 14.40 -11.59
C MET A 178 2.27 15.14 -11.03
N ARG A 179 2.14 15.75 -9.85
CA ARG A 179 3.25 16.46 -9.21
C ARG A 179 4.35 15.53 -8.72
N VAL A 180 3.97 14.42 -8.09
CA VAL A 180 4.95 13.45 -7.59
C VAL A 180 5.74 12.78 -8.71
N LEU A 181 5.05 12.36 -9.77
CA LEU A 181 5.66 11.51 -10.79
C LEU A 181 6.24 12.27 -11.97
N LEU A 182 5.68 13.44 -12.33
CA LEU A 182 6.01 14.08 -13.61
C LEU A 182 6.56 15.50 -13.48
N THR A 183 5.94 16.36 -12.65
CA THR A 183 6.28 17.79 -12.68
C THR A 183 7.20 18.24 -11.55
N GLY A 184 7.38 17.44 -10.51
CA GLY A 184 8.18 17.80 -9.32
C GLY A 184 7.64 18.98 -8.52
N GLY A 185 6.38 19.37 -8.75
CA GLY A 185 5.78 20.51 -8.08
C GLY A 185 5.42 20.23 -6.62
N ALA A 186 5.60 21.22 -5.75
CA ALA A 186 5.29 21.08 -4.32
C ALA A 186 3.81 20.71 -4.08
N ILE A 187 3.59 19.78 -3.15
CA ILE A 187 2.27 19.41 -2.67
C ILE A 187 2.02 20.15 -1.36
N THR A 188 1.27 21.23 -1.43
CA THR A 188 1.00 22.06 -0.25
C THR A 188 -0.45 21.90 0.22
N PRO A 189 -0.76 22.19 1.50
CA PRO A 189 -2.16 22.23 1.96
C PRO A 189 -3.03 23.22 1.19
N ARG A 190 -2.42 24.26 0.61
CA ARG A 190 -3.12 25.22 -0.29
C ARG A 190 -3.50 24.56 -1.61
N LEU A 191 -2.62 23.73 -2.17
CA LEU A 191 -2.93 22.96 -3.39
C LEU A 191 -4.09 22.00 -3.12
N VAL A 192 -4.02 21.24 -2.03
CA VAL A 192 -5.08 20.27 -1.67
C VAL A 192 -6.43 20.97 -1.57
N ARG A 193 -6.52 22.07 -0.84
CA ARG A 193 -7.75 22.88 -0.76
C ARG A 193 -8.23 23.32 -2.13
N LYS A 194 -7.35 23.87 -2.96
CA LYS A 194 -7.71 24.36 -4.30
C LYS A 194 -8.25 23.23 -5.19
N VAL A 195 -7.65 22.03 -5.13
CA VAL A 195 -8.12 20.86 -5.88
C VAL A 195 -9.53 20.46 -5.43
N VAL A 196 -9.74 20.36 -4.12
CA VAL A 196 -11.06 20.03 -3.55
C VAL A 196 -12.11 21.07 -3.96
N ASP A 197 -11.82 22.37 -3.79
CA ASP A 197 -12.74 23.45 -4.13
C ASP A 197 -13.11 23.41 -5.63
N THR A 198 -12.10 23.30 -6.51
CA THR A 198 -12.35 23.28 -7.97
C THR A 198 -13.24 22.10 -8.39
N ILE A 199 -13.08 20.93 -7.76
CA ILE A 199 -13.86 19.75 -8.08
C ILE A 199 -15.27 19.87 -7.50
N LEU A 200 -15.38 20.28 -6.23
CA LEU A 200 -16.69 20.44 -5.59
C LEU A 200 -17.54 21.51 -6.28
N ASP A 201 -16.99 22.62 -6.71
CA ASP A 201 -17.71 23.65 -7.51
C ASP A 201 -18.34 23.06 -8.78
N GLY A 202 -17.75 22.01 -9.35
CA GLY A 202 -18.27 21.27 -10.49
C GLY A 202 -19.37 20.27 -10.18
N ILE A 203 -19.47 19.78 -8.95
CA ILE A 203 -20.36 18.68 -8.56
C ILE A 203 -21.31 19.03 -7.39
N ALA A 204 -21.21 20.24 -6.83
CA ALA A 204 -22.12 20.70 -5.79
C ALA A 204 -23.56 20.85 -6.32
N VAL A 205 -24.54 20.67 -5.43
CA VAL A 205 -25.93 21.02 -5.71
C VAL A 205 -26.00 22.55 -5.85
N ARG A 206 -26.43 23.03 -7.02
CA ARG A 206 -26.67 24.46 -7.22
C ARG A 206 -28.07 24.76 -6.71
N VAL A 207 -28.16 25.57 -5.66
CA VAL A 207 -29.41 26.12 -5.12
C VAL A 207 -29.87 27.28 -6.00
#